data_9614bba214d63453794b2c2d16975dd9
#
_entry.id   9614bba214d63453794b2c2d16975dd9
#
_cell.length_a   1.000
_cell.length_b   1.000
_cell.length_c   1.000
_cell.angle_alpha   90.00
_cell.angle_beta   90.00
_cell.angle_gamma   90.00
#
_symmetry.space_group_name_H-M   'P 1'
#
loop_
_entity.id
_entity.type
_entity.pdbx_description
1 polymer ?
#
loop_
_entity_poly.entity_id
_entity_poly.type
_entity_poly.pdbx_seq_one_letter_code
_entity_poly.pdbx_strand_id
1 'polypeptide(L)'
;MYIYVAPRRKELKEKEVQDFRAVAERLVDESGIEAEFPFVTERSPLLKVLIWILGIFMALMIGGLGYLWFVIGGNTDDPLLILGIMFFACMVGLIVWLVGVLFVAILYRREQDKRWAEMEELLDIVDEATIVLHEQNRKDLAVNIKRAETLVKKYRRYGL
;
A
#
# COMPACT_ATOMS: atom_id res chain seq x y z
N MET A 1 8.52 9.66 -29.19
CA MET A 1 7.46 9.58 -28.17
C MET A 1 8.15 9.22 -26.86
N TYR A 2 8.38 10.20 -25.96
CA TYR A 2 9.02 9.94 -24.67
C TYR A 2 7.92 9.48 -23.71
N ILE A 3 7.97 8.21 -23.29
CA ILE A 3 7.11 7.70 -22.23
C ILE A 3 7.70 8.23 -20.92
N TYR A 4 7.07 9.27 -20.35
CA TYR A 4 7.41 9.75 -19.01
C TYR A 4 6.94 8.71 -17.99
N VAL A 5 7.86 7.86 -17.57
CA VAL A 5 7.60 6.96 -16.42
C VAL A 5 7.77 7.82 -15.19
N ALA A 6 6.65 8.24 -14.59
CA ALA A 6 6.69 8.93 -13.32
C ALA A 6 7.49 8.07 -12.31
N PRO A 7 8.43 8.67 -11.56
CA PRO A 7 9.19 7.95 -10.56
C PRO A 7 8.21 7.27 -9.59
N ARG A 8 8.43 5.98 -9.35
CA ARG A 8 7.54 5.19 -8.50
C ARG A 8 7.74 5.67 -7.06
N ARG A 9 6.73 6.31 -6.48
CA ARG A 9 6.74 6.69 -5.07
C ARG A 9 7.06 5.45 -4.22
N LYS A 10 7.90 5.64 -3.19
CA LYS A 10 8.23 4.55 -2.26
C LYS A 10 6.97 4.11 -1.52
N GLU A 11 6.79 2.79 -1.32
CA GLU A 11 5.72 2.27 -0.47
C GLU A 11 5.94 2.71 0.97
N LEU A 12 4.96 3.42 1.54
CA LEU A 12 4.97 3.82 2.94
C LEU A 12 4.33 2.72 3.80
N LYS A 13 5.05 2.31 4.84
CA LYS A 13 4.51 1.43 5.87
C LYS A 13 3.76 2.25 6.91
N GLU A 14 2.65 1.72 7.42
CA GLU A 14 1.86 2.34 8.49
C GLU A 14 2.74 2.77 9.66
N LYS A 15 3.65 1.90 10.09
CA LYS A 15 4.59 2.20 11.18
C LYS A 15 5.49 3.40 10.88
N GLU A 16 5.93 3.58 9.63
CA GLU A 16 6.76 4.74 9.25
C GLU A 16 5.99 6.07 9.41
N VAL A 17 4.69 6.07 9.08
CA VAL A 17 3.82 7.25 9.24
C VAL A 17 3.57 7.52 10.72
N GLN A 18 3.32 6.47 11.52
CA GLN A 18 3.13 6.60 12.98
C GLN A 18 4.40 7.11 13.69
N ASP A 19 5.57 6.56 13.34
CA ASP A 19 6.86 6.98 13.91
C ASP A 19 7.14 8.45 13.56
N PHE A 20 6.82 8.87 12.32
CA PHE A 20 7.00 10.26 11.90
C PHE A 20 6.00 11.19 12.58
N ARG A 21 4.75 10.77 12.76
CA ARG A 21 3.74 11.50 13.52
C ARG A 21 4.18 11.75 14.95
N ALA A 22 4.76 10.75 15.63
CA ALA A 22 5.27 10.91 17.00
C ALA A 22 6.41 11.97 17.08
N VAL A 23 7.21 12.09 16.02
CA VAL A 23 8.23 13.15 15.92
C VAL A 23 7.56 14.50 15.72
N ALA A 24 6.54 14.58 14.84
CA ALA A 24 5.80 15.81 14.59
C ALA A 24 5.08 16.32 15.86
N GLU A 25 4.39 15.44 16.58
CA GLU A 25 3.70 15.77 17.83
C GLU A 25 4.66 16.39 18.86
N ARG A 26 5.86 15.81 19.05
CA ARG A 26 6.86 16.38 19.96
C ARG A 26 7.35 17.77 19.55
N LEU A 27 7.58 17.99 18.26
CA LEU A 27 8.05 19.28 17.77
C LEU A 27 6.98 20.35 17.87
N VAL A 28 5.72 20.01 17.65
CA VAL A 28 4.57 20.90 17.81
C VAL A 28 4.42 21.27 19.28
N ASP A 29 4.47 20.31 20.21
CA ASP A 29 4.40 20.57 21.65
C ASP A 29 5.54 21.51 22.11
N GLU A 30 6.76 21.31 21.58
CA GLU A 30 7.93 22.13 21.92
C GLU A 30 7.90 23.51 21.27
N SER A 31 7.26 23.66 20.10
CA SER A 31 7.11 24.95 19.39
C SER A 31 5.96 25.79 19.91
N GLY A 32 4.96 25.16 20.55
CA GLY A 32 3.75 25.80 21.04
C GLY A 32 2.75 26.18 19.92
N ILE A 33 2.88 25.57 18.73
CA ILE A 33 1.93 25.76 17.63
C ILE A 33 0.73 24.85 17.84
N GLU A 34 -0.47 25.38 17.54
CA GLU A 34 -1.68 24.56 17.44
C GLU A 34 -1.75 23.94 16.03
N ALA A 35 -1.58 22.62 15.93
CA ALA A 35 -1.70 21.89 14.67
C ALA A 35 -2.69 20.73 14.82
N GLU A 36 -3.56 20.56 13.82
CA GLU A 36 -4.42 19.39 13.71
C GLU A 36 -3.66 18.29 12.97
N PHE A 37 -3.48 17.15 13.63
CA PHE A 37 -2.77 16.02 13.05
C PHE A 37 -3.71 15.14 12.22
N PRO A 38 -3.32 14.74 11.00
CA PRO A 38 -4.10 13.82 10.19
C PRO A 38 -4.26 12.46 10.88
N PHE A 39 -5.41 11.82 10.64
CA PHE A 39 -5.63 10.46 11.11
C PHE A 39 -4.75 9.49 10.31
N VAL A 40 -3.95 8.67 10.99
CA VAL A 40 -3.15 7.64 10.32
C VAL A 40 -4.07 6.54 9.80
N THR A 41 -4.10 6.38 8.47
CA THR A 41 -4.91 5.34 7.83
C THR A 41 -4.37 3.96 8.16
N GLU A 42 -5.10 3.21 9.00
CA GLU A 42 -4.81 1.81 9.28
C GLU A 42 -4.97 0.96 8.01
N ARG A 43 -4.21 -0.12 7.96
CA ARG A 43 -4.31 -1.05 6.83
C ARG A 43 -5.70 -1.67 6.79
N SER A 44 -6.42 -1.45 5.70
CA SER A 44 -7.78 -1.94 5.53
C SER A 44 -7.86 -3.46 5.76
N PRO A 45 -8.67 -3.94 6.73
CA PRO A 45 -8.87 -5.37 6.93
C PRO A 45 -9.46 -6.04 5.69
N LEU A 46 -10.24 -5.30 4.89
CA LEU A 46 -10.82 -5.77 3.63
C LEU A 46 -9.73 -6.21 2.63
N LEU A 47 -8.61 -5.49 2.55
CA LEU A 47 -7.52 -5.84 1.65
C LEU A 47 -6.90 -7.19 2.02
N LYS A 48 -6.72 -7.46 3.31
CA LYS A 48 -6.20 -8.74 3.81
C LYS A 48 -7.17 -9.89 3.47
N VAL A 49 -8.46 -9.67 3.73
CA VAL A 49 -9.52 -10.66 3.43
C VAL A 49 -9.59 -10.95 1.93
N LEU A 50 -9.51 -9.93 1.07
CA LEU A 50 -9.53 -10.11 -0.38
C LEU A 50 -8.33 -10.92 -0.88
N ILE A 51 -7.13 -10.67 -0.36
CA ILE A 51 -5.93 -11.45 -0.72
C ILE A 51 -6.12 -12.93 -0.33
N TRP A 52 -6.67 -13.20 0.86
CA TRP A 52 -6.97 -14.55 1.31
C TRP A 52 -8.02 -15.24 0.42
N ILE A 53 -9.10 -14.53 0.07
CA ILE A 53 -10.15 -15.05 -0.84
C ILE A 53 -9.54 -15.40 -2.20
N LEU A 54 -8.67 -14.54 -2.74
CA LEU A 54 -8.01 -14.79 -4.03
C LEU A 54 -7.10 -16.03 -3.96
N GLY A 55 -6.39 -16.21 -2.84
CA GLY A 55 -5.55 -17.38 -2.60
C GLY A 55 -6.37 -18.68 -2.50
N ILE A 56 -7.48 -18.66 -1.76
CA ILE A 56 -8.40 -19.80 -1.64
C ILE A 56 -9.02 -20.12 -3.00
N PHE A 57 -9.44 -19.11 -3.76
CA PHE A 57 -9.99 -19.28 -5.10
C PHE A 57 -9.00 -20.00 -6.03
N MET A 58 -7.73 -19.61 -6.02
CA MET A 58 -6.69 -20.29 -6.80
C MET A 58 -6.49 -21.74 -6.38
N ALA A 59 -6.48 -22.00 -5.07
CA ALA A 59 -6.35 -23.38 -4.55
C ALA A 59 -7.53 -24.26 -4.99
N LEU A 60 -8.76 -23.72 -4.93
CA LEU A 60 -9.98 -24.43 -5.38
C LEU A 60 -9.98 -24.65 -6.90
N MET A 61 -9.49 -23.68 -7.67
CA MET A 61 -9.35 -23.85 -9.13
C MET A 61 -8.40 -24.98 -9.48
N ILE A 62 -7.21 -25.04 -8.86
CA ILE A 62 -6.22 -26.09 -9.11
C ILE A 62 -6.78 -27.44 -8.67
N GLY A 63 -7.37 -27.53 -7.47
CA GLY A 63 -7.97 -28.76 -6.95
C GLY A 63 -9.17 -29.22 -7.78
N GLY A 64 -10.04 -28.30 -8.21
CA GLY A 64 -11.19 -28.58 -9.05
C GLY A 64 -10.81 -29.10 -10.44
N LEU A 65 -9.81 -28.51 -11.07
CA LEU A 65 -9.27 -29.01 -12.35
C LEU A 65 -8.68 -30.42 -12.20
N GLY A 66 -7.95 -30.69 -11.12
CA GLY A 66 -7.43 -32.02 -10.83
C GLY A 66 -8.54 -33.05 -10.61
N TYR A 67 -9.59 -32.68 -9.86
CA TYR A 67 -10.76 -33.52 -9.66
C TYR A 67 -11.52 -33.80 -10.97
N LEU A 68 -11.75 -32.78 -11.78
CA LEU A 68 -12.39 -32.93 -13.09
C LEU A 68 -11.59 -33.87 -14.00
N TRP A 69 -10.27 -33.75 -14.01
CA TRP A 69 -9.40 -34.65 -14.76
C TRP A 69 -9.59 -36.10 -14.30
N PHE A 70 -9.63 -36.35 -13.00
CA PHE A 70 -9.77 -37.69 -12.45
C PHE A 70 -11.15 -38.31 -12.73
N VAL A 71 -12.24 -37.52 -12.55
CA VAL A 71 -13.63 -38.03 -12.67
C VAL A 71 -14.05 -38.15 -14.12
N ILE A 72 -13.77 -37.14 -14.95
CA ILE A 72 -14.19 -37.13 -16.35
C ILE A 72 -13.25 -38.00 -17.21
N GLY A 73 -11.95 -37.94 -16.94
CA GLY A 73 -10.94 -38.75 -17.65
C GLY A 73 -11.10 -40.26 -17.47
N GLY A 74 -11.74 -40.67 -16.36
CA GLY A 74 -12.07 -42.10 -16.14
C GLY A 74 -13.38 -42.56 -16.76
N ASN A 75 -14.28 -41.67 -17.19
CA ASN A 75 -15.65 -41.99 -17.61
C ASN A 75 -16.00 -41.62 -19.06
N THR A 76 -15.10 -40.99 -19.82
CA THR A 76 -15.37 -40.51 -21.17
C THR A 76 -14.34 -41.09 -22.16
N ASP A 77 -14.83 -41.66 -23.26
CA ASP A 77 -13.98 -42.19 -24.32
C ASP A 77 -13.47 -41.10 -25.29
N ASP A 78 -13.90 -39.85 -25.13
CA ASP A 78 -13.50 -38.72 -26.00
C ASP A 78 -12.54 -37.77 -25.28
N PRO A 79 -11.21 -37.91 -25.49
CA PRO A 79 -10.20 -37.09 -24.86
C PRO A 79 -10.22 -35.63 -25.30
N LEU A 80 -10.73 -35.33 -26.52
CA LEU A 80 -10.81 -33.96 -27.02
C LEU A 80 -11.87 -33.14 -26.29
N LEU A 81 -13.01 -33.74 -25.94
CA LEU A 81 -14.09 -33.12 -25.20
C LEU A 81 -13.64 -32.74 -23.78
N ILE A 82 -12.90 -33.64 -23.12
CA ILE A 82 -12.33 -33.40 -21.78
C ILE A 82 -11.38 -32.22 -21.82
N LEU A 83 -10.47 -32.23 -22.79
CA LEU A 83 -9.46 -31.19 -22.96
C LEU A 83 -10.10 -29.81 -23.23
N GLY A 84 -11.17 -29.80 -24.05
CA GLY A 84 -11.94 -28.58 -24.32
C GLY A 84 -12.63 -28.00 -23.08
N ILE A 85 -13.29 -28.83 -22.28
CA ILE A 85 -13.95 -28.41 -21.03
C ILE A 85 -12.92 -27.87 -20.03
N MET A 86 -11.81 -28.58 -19.83
CA MET A 86 -10.74 -28.15 -18.94
C MET A 86 -10.10 -26.83 -19.37
N PHE A 87 -9.83 -26.68 -20.67
CA PHE A 87 -9.28 -25.45 -21.21
C PHE A 87 -10.24 -24.25 -20.98
N PHE A 88 -11.53 -24.44 -21.25
CA PHE A 88 -12.54 -23.41 -21.04
C PHE A 88 -12.65 -23.03 -19.56
N ALA A 89 -12.73 -24.01 -18.65
CA ALA A 89 -12.79 -23.77 -17.20
C ALA A 89 -11.53 -23.03 -16.70
N CYS A 90 -10.35 -23.42 -17.20
CA CYS A 90 -9.10 -22.76 -16.86
C CYS A 90 -9.09 -21.30 -17.34
N MET A 91 -9.51 -21.03 -18.57
CA MET A 91 -9.56 -19.67 -19.12
C MET A 91 -10.52 -18.77 -18.34
N VAL A 92 -11.73 -19.24 -18.04
CA VAL A 92 -12.72 -18.49 -17.25
C VAL A 92 -12.18 -18.20 -15.84
N GLY A 93 -11.62 -19.20 -15.17
CA GLY A 93 -11.04 -19.05 -13.85
C GLY A 93 -9.87 -18.08 -13.82
N LEU A 94 -9.03 -18.10 -14.83
CA LEU A 94 -7.89 -17.21 -14.97
C LEU A 94 -8.34 -15.75 -15.17
N ILE A 95 -9.38 -15.52 -15.99
CA ILE A 95 -9.97 -14.19 -16.20
C ILE A 95 -10.53 -13.64 -14.87
N VAL A 96 -11.32 -14.45 -14.15
CA VAL A 96 -11.88 -14.04 -12.84
C VAL A 96 -10.79 -13.71 -11.85
N TRP A 97 -9.73 -14.52 -11.79
CA TRP A 97 -8.59 -14.28 -10.92
C TRP A 97 -7.85 -13.00 -11.28
N LEU A 98 -7.58 -12.75 -12.57
CA LEU A 98 -6.92 -11.52 -13.04
C LEU A 98 -7.74 -10.28 -12.67
N VAL A 99 -9.06 -10.29 -12.86
CA VAL A 99 -9.94 -9.19 -12.45
C VAL A 99 -9.84 -8.96 -10.94
N GLY A 100 -9.84 -10.02 -10.14
CA GLY A 100 -9.66 -9.94 -8.69
C GLY A 100 -8.33 -9.31 -8.29
N VAL A 101 -7.22 -9.75 -8.90
CA VAL A 101 -5.88 -9.18 -8.68
C VAL A 101 -5.84 -7.71 -9.02
N LEU A 102 -6.44 -7.32 -10.14
CA LEU A 102 -6.49 -5.93 -10.59
C LEU A 102 -7.27 -5.05 -9.61
N PHE A 103 -8.39 -5.55 -9.10
CA PHE A 103 -9.18 -4.87 -8.07
C PHE A 103 -8.39 -4.67 -6.76
N VAL A 104 -7.70 -5.72 -6.28
CA VAL A 104 -6.81 -5.62 -5.10
C VAL A 104 -5.69 -4.60 -5.33
N ALA A 105 -5.08 -4.59 -6.51
CA ALA A 105 -4.03 -3.64 -6.85
C ALA A 105 -4.53 -2.18 -6.84
N ILE A 106 -5.75 -1.93 -7.33
CA ILE A 106 -6.37 -0.60 -7.29
C ILE A 106 -6.62 -0.15 -5.85
N LEU A 107 -7.17 -1.03 -5.00
CA LEU A 107 -7.43 -0.72 -3.59
C LEU A 107 -6.12 -0.44 -2.84
N TYR A 108 -5.09 -1.26 -3.08
CA TYR A 108 -3.77 -1.07 -2.49
C TYR A 108 -3.16 0.28 -2.88
N ARG A 109 -3.27 0.65 -4.17
CA ARG A 109 -2.78 1.94 -4.65
C ARG A 109 -3.51 3.11 -3.99
N ARG A 110 -4.84 3.04 -3.87
CA ARG A 110 -5.64 4.06 -3.16
C ARG A 110 -5.22 4.21 -1.70
N GLU A 111 -4.92 3.11 -1.01
CA GLU A 111 -4.44 3.14 0.37
C GLU A 111 -3.07 3.82 0.47
N GLN A 112 -2.17 3.53 -0.47
CA GLN A 112 -0.85 4.18 -0.54
C GLN A 112 -0.95 5.68 -0.84
N ASP A 113 -1.83 6.08 -1.74
CA ASP A 113 -2.05 7.50 -2.07
C ASP A 113 -2.57 8.27 -0.84
N LYS A 114 -3.46 7.69 -0.05
CA LYS A 114 -3.92 8.30 1.22
C LYS A 114 -2.78 8.46 2.23
N ARG A 115 -1.96 7.42 2.42
CA ARG A 115 -0.80 7.50 3.33
C ARG A 115 0.21 8.55 2.91
N TRP A 116 0.39 8.73 1.60
CA TRP A 116 1.25 9.79 1.10
C TRP A 116 0.66 11.18 1.35
N ALA A 117 -0.65 11.36 1.21
CA ALA A 117 -1.31 12.62 1.55
C ALA A 117 -1.15 12.94 3.05
N GLU A 118 -1.36 11.96 3.94
CA GLU A 118 -1.13 12.10 5.38
C GLU A 118 0.34 12.44 5.70
N MET A 119 1.27 11.81 5.03
CA MET A 119 2.69 12.09 5.21
C MET A 119 3.07 13.50 4.72
N GLU A 120 2.52 13.96 3.59
CA GLU A 120 2.75 15.31 3.07
C GLU A 120 2.24 16.36 4.07
N GLU A 121 1.07 16.18 4.64
CA GLU A 121 0.51 17.06 5.68
C GLU A 121 1.38 17.08 6.94
N LEU A 122 1.84 15.92 7.40
CA LEU A 122 2.79 15.83 8.52
C LEU A 122 4.14 16.50 8.22
N LEU A 123 4.63 16.43 6.98
CA LEU A 123 5.86 17.08 6.56
C LEU A 123 5.73 18.60 6.62
N ASP A 124 4.59 19.15 6.23
CA ASP A 124 4.33 20.59 6.26
C ASP A 124 4.22 21.10 7.71
N ILE A 125 3.53 20.35 8.60
CA ILE A 125 3.47 20.66 10.03
C ILE A 125 4.87 20.67 10.67
N VAL A 126 5.73 19.70 10.34
CA VAL A 126 7.10 19.62 10.87
C VAL A 126 7.95 20.78 10.35
N ASP A 127 7.81 21.16 9.09
CA ASP A 127 8.53 22.31 8.53
C ASP A 127 8.11 23.62 9.23
N GLU A 128 6.82 23.84 9.47
CA GLU A 128 6.31 24.99 10.19
C GLU A 128 6.84 25.03 11.64
N ALA A 129 6.75 23.90 12.35
CA ALA A 129 7.27 23.79 13.71
C ALA A 129 8.79 24.05 13.77
N THR A 130 9.56 23.56 12.81
CA THR A 130 11.02 23.79 12.77
C THR A 130 11.36 25.26 12.51
N ILE A 131 10.61 25.98 11.68
CA ILE A 131 10.79 27.41 11.43
C ILE A 131 10.59 28.19 12.72
N VAL A 132 9.49 27.94 13.44
CA VAL A 132 9.18 28.64 14.71
C VAL A 132 10.24 28.35 15.77
N LEU A 133 10.71 27.11 15.90
CA LEU A 133 11.77 26.75 16.85
C LEU A 133 13.11 27.42 16.50
N HIS A 134 13.42 27.63 15.22
CA HIS A 134 14.58 28.40 14.79
C HIS A 134 14.45 29.87 15.13
N GLU A 135 13.27 30.48 14.94
CA GLU A 135 13.01 31.87 15.31
C GLU A 135 13.13 32.11 16.81
N GLN A 136 12.68 31.13 17.62
CA GLN A 136 12.79 31.14 19.08
C GLN A 136 14.23 30.90 19.58
N ASN A 137 15.19 30.59 18.68
CA ASN A 137 16.60 30.33 18.98
C ASN A 137 16.81 29.23 20.06
N ARG A 138 15.98 28.17 20.02
CA ARG A 138 16.00 27.03 20.94
C ARG A 138 17.21 26.13 20.69
N LYS A 139 18.38 26.51 21.23
CA LYS A 139 19.64 25.76 21.07
C LYS A 139 19.63 24.40 21.76
N ASP A 140 18.82 24.24 22.80
CA ASP A 140 18.56 22.99 23.52
C ASP A 140 17.96 21.90 22.63
N LEU A 141 17.19 22.29 21.59
CA LEU A 141 16.51 21.39 20.65
C LEU A 141 17.23 21.21 19.31
N ALA A 142 18.42 21.79 19.15
CA ALA A 142 19.16 21.80 17.87
C ALA A 142 19.37 20.39 17.26
N VAL A 143 19.56 19.36 18.11
CA VAL A 143 19.72 17.97 17.65
C VAL A 143 18.41 17.41 17.12
N ASN A 144 17.27 17.68 17.78
CA ASN A 144 15.96 17.20 17.39
C ASN A 144 15.50 17.88 16.09
N ILE A 145 15.73 19.18 15.97
CA ILE A 145 15.45 19.97 14.77
C ILE A 145 16.23 19.42 13.58
N LYS A 146 17.53 19.22 13.73
CA LYS A 146 18.39 18.68 12.65
C LYS A 146 17.99 17.26 12.23
N ARG A 147 17.53 16.44 13.18
CA ARG A 147 17.00 15.10 12.90
C ARG A 147 15.69 15.19 12.11
N ALA A 148 14.78 16.07 12.49
CA ALA A 148 13.52 16.31 11.80
C ALA A 148 13.74 16.80 10.38
N GLU A 149 14.59 17.80 10.15
CA GLU A 149 14.96 18.28 8.81
C GLU A 149 15.54 17.17 7.93
N THR A 150 16.36 16.28 8.51
CA THR A 150 16.92 15.15 7.77
C THR A 150 15.83 14.17 7.34
N LEU A 151 14.85 13.91 8.22
CA LEU A 151 13.70 13.07 7.91
C LEU A 151 12.80 13.71 6.85
N VAL A 152 12.50 15.00 6.97
CA VAL A 152 11.74 15.75 5.96
C VAL A 152 12.41 15.67 4.59
N LYS A 153 13.71 15.97 4.50
CA LYS A 153 14.48 15.85 3.24
C LYS A 153 14.42 14.44 2.66
N LYS A 154 14.49 13.42 3.52
CA LYS A 154 14.40 12.01 3.12
C LYS A 154 13.04 11.69 2.51
N TYR A 155 11.95 12.03 3.20
CA TYR A 155 10.59 11.70 2.74
C TYR A 155 10.15 12.54 1.55
N ARG A 156 10.50 13.82 1.48
CA ARG A 156 10.26 14.64 0.27
C ARG A 156 10.94 14.05 -0.97
N ARG A 157 12.15 13.48 -0.83
CA ARG A 157 12.84 12.78 -1.93
C ARG A 157 12.14 11.48 -2.35
N TYR A 158 11.45 10.81 -1.45
CA TYR A 158 10.71 9.57 -1.73
C TYR A 158 9.30 9.82 -2.31
N GLY A 159 8.74 11.01 -2.09
CA GLY A 159 7.45 11.44 -2.63
C GLY A 159 7.51 11.95 -4.07
N LEU A 160 8.72 12.31 -4.53
CA LEU A 160 8.98 12.68 -5.92
C LEU A 160 9.18 11.45 -6.79
#